data_b8397c7e50bad45cf6e9e622e294dbb8
#
_entry.id   b8397c7e50bad45cf6e9e622e294dbb8
#
_cell.length_a   1.000
_cell.length_b   1.000
_cell.length_c   1.000
_cell.angle_alpha   90.00
_cell.angle_beta   90.00
_cell.angle_gamma   90.00
#
_symmetry.space_group_name_H-M   'P 1'
#
loop_
_entity.id
_entity.type
_entity.pdbx_description
1 polymer ?
#
loop_
_entity_poly.entity_id
_entity_poly.type
_entity_poly.pdbx_seq_one_letter_code
_entity_poly.pdbx_strand_id
1 'polypeptide(L)'
;MESHDEERCAYKQIEYGNGALKTNLSERLKQLSSNAAFFFTVPGPKMLWQFGEMGYDISIDENGRTGKKPVLWEYQTERKSLVDIYTKLITLRTTHSDLFNASSQFTWKVSYNDWDNGRTLTLKAVNGKQLHVYANFTNASIDYTIHEGTWYLYLENGNPVEGEKKISVPAHEFRLYTNFAE
;
A
#
# COMPACT_ATOMS: atom_id res chain seq x y z
N MET A 1 1.89 3.62 -9.56
CA MET A 1 3.21 3.09 -9.15
C MET A 1 4.23 3.51 -10.20
N GLU A 2 5.46 3.12 -10.07
CA GLU A 2 6.57 3.45 -10.96
C GLU A 2 6.77 2.45 -12.08
N SER A 3 7.43 2.86 -13.15
CA SER A 3 7.78 2.03 -14.30
C SER A 3 9.14 2.46 -14.87
N HIS A 4 9.56 1.88 -15.99
CA HIS A 4 10.77 2.32 -16.70
C HIS A 4 10.65 3.74 -17.28
N ASP A 5 9.43 4.24 -17.46
CA ASP A 5 9.13 5.57 -18.01
C ASP A 5 8.68 6.59 -16.94
N GLU A 6 8.32 6.10 -15.76
CA GLU A 6 7.82 6.92 -14.67
C GLU A 6 8.88 7.12 -13.58
N GLU A 7 8.96 8.34 -13.06
CA GLU A 7 9.85 8.66 -11.94
C GLU A 7 9.52 7.83 -10.70
N ARG A 8 10.55 7.49 -9.92
CA ARG A 8 10.45 6.71 -8.69
C ARG A 8 9.51 7.35 -7.68
N CYS A 9 8.63 6.56 -7.10
CA CYS A 9 7.69 7.06 -6.08
C CYS A 9 8.42 7.66 -4.88
N ALA A 10 9.50 7.03 -4.42
CA ALA A 10 10.30 7.54 -3.31
C ALA A 10 10.99 8.87 -3.66
N TYR A 11 11.54 9.00 -4.86
CA TYR A 11 12.12 10.25 -5.34
C TYR A 11 11.08 11.37 -5.43
N LYS A 12 9.89 11.10 -6.00
CA LYS A 12 8.79 12.07 -6.03
C LYS A 12 8.42 12.58 -4.64
N GLN A 13 8.49 11.75 -3.61
CA GLN A 13 8.21 12.17 -2.23
C GLN A 13 9.31 13.10 -1.68
N ILE A 14 10.56 12.91 -2.06
CA ILE A 14 11.66 13.81 -1.68
C ILE A 14 11.48 15.16 -2.35
N GLU A 15 11.20 15.19 -3.64
CA GLU A 15 11.13 16.43 -4.42
C GLU A 15 9.82 17.20 -4.21
N TYR A 16 8.69 16.50 -4.22
CA TYR A 16 7.36 17.10 -4.27
C TYR A 16 6.48 16.75 -3.06
N GLY A 17 6.97 15.95 -2.13
CA GLY A 17 6.22 15.57 -0.93
C GLY A 17 5.99 16.74 0.02
N ASN A 18 4.97 16.61 0.86
CA ASN A 18 4.63 17.61 1.88
C ASN A 18 5.13 17.18 3.26
N GLY A 19 5.52 18.15 4.07
CA GLY A 19 5.87 17.93 5.47
C GLY A 19 6.97 16.86 5.65
N ALA A 20 6.71 15.90 6.51
CA ALA A 20 7.66 14.87 6.88
C ALA A 20 8.04 13.93 5.71
N LEU A 21 7.21 13.79 4.68
CA LEU A 21 7.55 12.98 3.50
C LEU A 21 8.83 13.46 2.81
N LYS A 22 9.06 14.75 2.82
CA LYS A 22 10.22 15.36 2.16
C LYS A 22 11.54 15.06 2.88
N THR A 23 11.52 14.98 4.20
CA THR A 23 12.73 14.97 5.04
C THR A 23 12.92 13.69 5.86
N ASN A 24 11.87 12.88 6.03
CA ASN A 24 11.89 11.72 6.92
C ASN A 24 11.69 10.43 6.12
N LEU A 25 12.73 9.58 6.10
CA LEU A 25 12.68 8.28 5.40
C LEU A 25 11.58 7.37 5.96
N SER A 26 11.41 7.32 7.28
CA SER A 26 10.39 6.46 7.91
C SER A 26 8.98 6.81 7.42
N GLU A 27 8.65 8.12 7.34
CA GLU A 27 7.35 8.56 6.83
C GLU A 27 7.19 8.25 5.34
N ARG A 28 8.26 8.37 4.55
CA ARG A 28 8.24 7.92 3.14
C ARG A 28 7.95 6.44 3.00
N LEU A 29 8.60 5.58 3.82
CA LEU A 29 8.38 4.14 3.78
C LEU A 29 6.94 3.75 4.18
N LYS A 30 6.33 4.45 5.14
CA LYS A 30 4.90 4.28 5.48
C LYS A 30 4.00 4.62 4.30
N GLN A 31 4.23 5.76 3.66
CA GLN A 31 3.47 6.20 2.49
C GLN A 31 3.64 5.24 1.30
N LEU A 32 4.85 4.73 1.06
CA LEU A 32 5.12 3.72 0.03
C LEU A 32 4.42 2.40 0.34
N SER A 33 4.34 2.03 1.62
CA SER A 33 3.57 0.86 2.08
C SER A 33 2.09 1.02 1.79
N SER A 34 1.52 2.20 2.04
CA SER A 34 0.13 2.53 1.70
C SER A 34 -0.12 2.49 0.19
N ASN A 35 0.82 3.00 -0.62
CA ASN A 35 0.78 2.88 -2.08
C ASN A 35 0.80 1.40 -2.52
N ALA A 36 1.67 0.59 -1.91
CA ALA A 36 1.77 -0.84 -2.21
C ALA A 36 0.48 -1.59 -1.85
N ALA A 37 -0.17 -1.24 -0.72
CA ALA A 37 -1.43 -1.84 -0.32
C ALA A 37 -2.51 -1.67 -1.39
N PHE A 38 -2.69 -0.46 -1.93
CA PHE A 38 -3.59 -0.22 -3.05
C PHE A 38 -3.14 -0.93 -4.33
N PHE A 39 -1.87 -0.81 -4.68
CA PHE A 39 -1.33 -1.41 -5.89
C PHE A 39 -1.57 -2.91 -5.96
N PHE A 40 -1.26 -3.64 -4.90
CA PHE A 40 -1.41 -5.10 -4.88
C PHE A 40 -2.85 -5.56 -4.67
N THR A 41 -3.73 -4.74 -4.12
CA THR A 41 -5.14 -5.13 -3.90
C THR A 41 -6.07 -4.75 -5.05
N VAL A 42 -5.73 -3.81 -5.92
CA VAL A 42 -6.45 -3.61 -7.19
C VAL A 42 -6.36 -4.88 -8.03
N PRO A 43 -7.46 -5.41 -8.63
CA PRO A 43 -7.42 -6.56 -9.53
C PRO A 43 -6.56 -6.33 -10.79
N GLY A 44 -6.23 -7.41 -11.50
CA GLY A 44 -5.46 -7.39 -12.74
C GLY A 44 -3.95 -7.59 -12.53
N PRO A 45 -3.17 -7.73 -13.62
CA PRO A 45 -1.73 -7.97 -13.57
C PRO A 45 -0.96 -6.82 -12.92
N LYS A 46 0.18 -7.14 -12.34
CA LYS A 46 1.07 -6.18 -11.67
C LYS A 46 2.45 -6.20 -12.30
N MET A 47 2.99 -5.01 -12.51
CA MET A 47 4.39 -4.84 -12.86
C MET A 47 5.10 -4.14 -11.68
N LEU A 48 6.10 -4.80 -11.13
CA LEU A 48 7.00 -4.22 -10.15
C LEU A 48 8.28 -3.79 -10.87
N TRP A 49 8.55 -2.49 -10.87
CA TRP A 49 9.79 -1.99 -11.42
C TRP A 49 10.94 -2.25 -10.46
N GLN A 50 12.10 -2.60 -11.01
CA GLN A 50 13.32 -2.95 -10.29
C GLN A 50 13.58 -2.04 -9.08
N PHE A 51 13.74 -2.62 -7.89
CA PHE A 51 13.99 -1.98 -6.61
C PHE A 51 12.84 -1.11 -6.05
N GLY A 52 11.67 -1.12 -6.67
CA GLY A 52 10.49 -0.41 -6.16
C GLY A 52 10.07 -0.92 -4.76
N GLU A 53 10.25 -2.22 -4.51
CA GLU A 53 9.99 -2.87 -3.23
C GLU A 53 10.93 -2.40 -2.10
N MET A 54 12.07 -1.83 -2.46
CA MET A 54 13.03 -1.25 -1.52
C MET A 54 12.84 0.27 -1.37
N GLY A 55 11.85 0.86 -2.05
CA GLY A 55 11.65 2.30 -2.04
C GLY A 55 12.81 3.06 -2.69
N TYR A 56 13.32 2.56 -3.81
CA TYR A 56 14.44 3.16 -4.54
C TYR A 56 14.17 4.62 -4.87
N ASP A 57 15.06 5.51 -4.47
CA ASP A 57 14.87 6.96 -4.47
C ASP A 57 15.89 7.74 -5.33
N ILE A 58 16.60 7.04 -6.19
CA ILE A 58 17.43 7.69 -7.20
C ILE A 58 16.57 8.00 -8.43
N SER A 59 16.67 9.24 -8.92
CA SER A 59 15.93 9.69 -10.10
C SER A 59 16.16 8.81 -11.33
N ILE A 60 15.12 8.67 -12.13
CA ILE A 60 15.25 8.00 -13.42
C ILE A 60 16.16 8.78 -14.40
N ASP A 61 16.40 10.07 -14.12
CA ASP A 61 17.30 10.93 -14.91
C ASP A 61 18.76 10.92 -14.39
N GLU A 62 19.04 10.21 -13.30
CA GLU A 62 20.42 10.02 -12.80
C GLU A 62 21.31 9.44 -13.90
N ASN A 63 22.45 10.08 -14.18
CA ASN A 63 23.33 9.75 -15.31
C ASN A 63 22.64 9.76 -16.69
N GLY A 64 21.59 10.57 -16.84
CA GLY A 64 20.72 10.61 -18.01
C GLY A 64 19.69 9.47 -18.02
N ARG A 65 18.58 9.67 -18.74
CA ARG A 65 17.41 8.77 -18.70
C ARG A 65 17.74 7.31 -19.03
N THR A 66 18.63 7.06 -19.96
CA THR A 66 19.08 5.71 -20.36
C THR A 66 20.38 5.28 -19.68
N GLY A 67 20.94 6.14 -18.84
CA GLY A 67 22.20 5.87 -18.13
C GLY A 67 22.03 4.82 -17.03
N LYS A 68 23.14 4.16 -16.70
CA LYS A 68 23.18 3.17 -15.62
C LYS A 68 22.90 3.83 -14.27
N LYS A 69 21.95 3.31 -13.53
CA LYS A 69 21.63 3.75 -12.18
C LYS A 69 22.46 2.99 -11.15
N PRO A 70 22.76 3.61 -9.97
CA PRO A 70 23.38 2.90 -8.86
C PRO A 70 22.58 1.66 -8.45
N VAL A 71 23.28 0.60 -8.08
CA VAL A 71 22.68 -0.62 -7.55
C VAL A 71 22.88 -0.62 -6.03
N LEU A 72 21.81 -0.42 -5.28
CA LEU A 72 21.81 -0.19 -3.83
C LEU A 72 21.16 -1.37 -3.10
N TRP A 73 21.85 -2.52 -3.08
CA TRP A 73 21.35 -3.74 -2.41
C TRP A 73 21.18 -3.58 -0.90
N GLU A 74 21.93 -2.68 -0.27
CA GLU A 74 21.82 -2.34 1.15
C GLU A 74 20.42 -1.88 1.53
N TYR A 75 19.66 -1.27 0.62
CA TYR A 75 18.26 -0.86 0.84
C TYR A 75 17.36 -2.03 1.24
N GLN A 76 17.66 -3.24 0.81
CA GLN A 76 16.91 -4.44 1.21
C GLN A 76 16.91 -4.62 2.74
N THR A 77 18.03 -4.33 3.39
CA THR A 77 18.17 -4.43 4.85
C THR A 77 17.74 -3.16 5.55
N GLU A 78 18.19 -2.01 5.06
CA GLU A 78 17.91 -0.70 5.67
C GLU A 78 16.42 -0.33 5.62
N ARG A 79 15.71 -0.78 4.58
CA ARG A 79 14.29 -0.52 4.34
C ARG A 79 13.43 -1.79 4.43
N LYS A 80 13.86 -2.70 5.28
CA LYS A 80 13.23 -4.02 5.46
C LYS A 80 11.74 -3.92 5.75
N SER A 81 11.29 -2.91 6.47
CA SER A 81 9.86 -2.71 6.78
C SER A 81 9.00 -2.61 5.51
N LEU A 82 9.49 -1.93 4.47
CA LEU A 82 8.79 -1.84 3.19
C LEU A 82 8.87 -3.17 2.41
N VAL A 83 10.05 -3.79 2.38
CA VAL A 83 10.26 -5.10 1.73
C VAL A 83 9.33 -6.16 2.31
N ASP A 84 9.18 -6.19 3.64
CA ASP A 84 8.28 -7.11 4.34
C ASP A 84 6.81 -6.87 3.95
N ILE A 85 6.39 -5.62 3.83
CA ILE A 85 5.03 -5.29 3.37
C ILE A 85 4.79 -5.77 1.93
N TYR A 86 5.73 -5.54 1.02
CA TYR A 86 5.63 -6.06 -0.35
C TYR A 86 5.52 -7.59 -0.36
N THR A 87 6.38 -8.26 0.42
CA THR A 87 6.37 -9.73 0.56
C THR A 87 5.01 -10.23 1.03
N LYS A 88 4.46 -9.65 2.11
CA LYS A 88 3.16 -10.04 2.66
C LYS A 88 2.01 -9.78 1.68
N LEU A 89 2.00 -8.64 0.99
CA LEU A 89 0.98 -8.30 0.01
C LEU A 89 1.02 -9.23 -1.23
N ILE A 90 2.21 -9.60 -1.67
CA ILE A 90 2.40 -10.57 -2.75
C ILE A 90 1.92 -11.96 -2.30
N THR A 91 2.27 -12.38 -1.08
CA THR A 91 1.80 -13.63 -0.49
C THR A 91 0.28 -13.67 -0.40
N LEU A 92 -0.35 -12.62 0.15
CA LEU A 92 -1.81 -12.49 0.18
C LEU A 92 -2.42 -12.69 -1.21
N ARG A 93 -1.86 -12.03 -2.22
CA ARG A 93 -2.36 -12.07 -3.58
C ARG A 93 -2.20 -13.45 -4.23
N THR A 94 -1.11 -14.14 -3.98
CA THR A 94 -0.85 -15.48 -4.54
C THR A 94 -1.62 -16.57 -3.81
N THR A 95 -1.72 -16.48 -2.49
CA THR A 95 -2.44 -17.46 -1.65
C THR A 95 -3.96 -17.34 -1.82
N HIS A 96 -4.48 -16.13 -1.98
CA HIS A 96 -5.91 -15.84 -2.11
C HIS A 96 -6.27 -15.28 -3.49
N SER A 97 -5.80 -15.93 -4.55
CA SER A 97 -6.01 -15.50 -5.93
C SER A 97 -7.50 -15.39 -6.32
N ASP A 98 -8.37 -16.08 -5.63
CA ASP A 98 -9.82 -16.00 -5.72
C ASP A 98 -10.38 -14.59 -5.41
N LEU A 99 -9.71 -13.82 -4.55
CA LEU A 99 -10.06 -12.41 -4.29
C LEU A 99 -9.70 -11.46 -5.45
N PHE A 100 -8.75 -11.83 -6.30
CA PHE A 100 -8.14 -10.92 -7.28
C PHE A 100 -8.50 -11.27 -8.72
N ASN A 101 -9.46 -12.15 -8.93
CA ASN A 101 -9.93 -12.55 -10.26
C ASN A 101 -11.05 -11.62 -10.78
N ALA A 102 -11.40 -11.79 -12.05
CA ALA A 102 -12.40 -10.96 -12.73
C ALA A 102 -13.84 -11.12 -12.20
N SER A 103 -14.11 -12.18 -11.41
CA SER A 103 -15.44 -12.44 -10.81
C SER A 103 -15.63 -11.76 -9.47
N SER A 104 -14.57 -11.19 -8.89
CA SER A 104 -14.65 -10.48 -7.61
C SER A 104 -15.25 -9.09 -7.80
N GLN A 105 -16.10 -8.70 -6.88
CA GLN A 105 -16.59 -7.32 -6.78
C GLN A 105 -15.48 -6.43 -6.26
N PHE A 106 -15.19 -5.35 -6.97
CA PHE A 106 -14.19 -4.37 -6.63
C PHE A 106 -14.83 -2.99 -6.50
N THR A 107 -14.60 -2.34 -5.36
CA THR A 107 -15.00 -0.95 -5.13
C THR A 107 -13.89 -0.17 -4.46
N TRP A 108 -13.77 1.10 -4.78
CA TRP A 108 -12.83 1.99 -4.11
C TRP A 108 -13.39 3.40 -3.95
N LYS A 109 -12.88 4.11 -2.95
CA LYS A 109 -13.11 5.54 -2.73
C LYS A 109 -11.75 6.24 -2.79
N VAL A 110 -11.47 6.89 -3.92
CA VAL A 110 -10.19 7.54 -4.21
C VAL A 110 -10.37 8.92 -4.86
N SER A 111 -11.56 9.52 -4.69
CA SER A 111 -11.86 10.81 -5.29
C SER A 111 -10.90 11.91 -4.81
N TYR A 112 -10.43 12.71 -5.74
CA TYR A 112 -9.62 13.89 -5.44
C TYR A 112 -10.36 14.90 -4.57
N ASN A 113 -11.65 15.09 -4.81
CA ASN A 113 -12.47 16.02 -4.05
C ASN A 113 -12.78 15.57 -2.62
N ASP A 114 -12.39 14.35 -2.25
CA ASP A 114 -12.71 13.71 -0.97
C ASP A 114 -11.45 13.19 -0.28
N TRP A 115 -10.34 13.80 -0.59
CA TRP A 115 -9.04 13.30 -0.22
C TRP A 115 -8.77 13.39 1.28
N ASP A 116 -9.33 14.36 1.98
CA ASP A 116 -9.19 14.53 3.44
C ASP A 116 -9.96 13.46 4.24
N ASN A 117 -10.88 12.75 3.59
CA ASN A 117 -11.66 11.65 4.20
C ASN A 117 -10.99 10.28 4.00
N GLY A 118 -9.74 10.27 3.61
CA GLY A 118 -8.97 9.05 3.40
C GLY A 118 -9.31 8.32 2.11
N ARG A 119 -8.73 7.12 1.98
CA ARG A 119 -8.90 6.26 0.80
C ARG A 119 -9.25 4.86 1.24
N THR A 120 -10.23 4.26 0.58
CA THR A 120 -10.67 2.90 0.85
C THR A 120 -10.73 2.07 -0.41
N LEU A 121 -10.54 0.76 -0.24
CA LEU A 121 -10.69 -0.22 -1.28
C LEU A 121 -11.32 -1.47 -0.68
N THR A 122 -12.27 -2.07 -1.39
CA THR A 122 -12.92 -3.32 -0.99
C THR A 122 -12.90 -4.31 -2.13
N LEU A 123 -12.57 -5.55 -1.80
CA LEU A 123 -12.74 -6.73 -2.65
C LEU A 123 -13.68 -7.71 -1.99
N LYS A 124 -14.57 -8.32 -2.78
CA LYS A 124 -15.45 -9.40 -2.34
C LYS A 124 -15.45 -10.50 -3.39
N ALA A 125 -14.92 -11.65 -3.02
CA ALA A 125 -14.90 -12.84 -3.87
C ALA A 125 -16.28 -13.55 -3.87
N VAL A 126 -16.52 -14.35 -4.90
CA VAL A 126 -17.75 -15.13 -5.06
C VAL A 126 -17.98 -16.11 -3.88
N ASN A 127 -16.92 -16.64 -3.31
CA ASN A 127 -16.97 -17.56 -2.15
C ASN A 127 -17.19 -16.84 -0.80
N GLY A 128 -17.40 -15.53 -0.82
CA GLY A 128 -17.69 -14.75 0.39
C GLY A 128 -16.46 -14.18 1.11
N LYS A 129 -15.22 -14.51 0.68
CA LYS A 129 -14.03 -13.83 1.20
C LYS A 129 -14.09 -12.34 0.89
N GLN A 130 -13.67 -11.52 1.86
CA GLN A 130 -13.63 -10.07 1.73
C GLN A 130 -12.30 -9.51 2.22
N LEU A 131 -11.89 -8.43 1.59
CA LEU A 131 -10.70 -7.65 1.93
C LEU A 131 -11.06 -6.16 1.88
N HIS A 132 -10.65 -5.41 2.90
CA HIS A 132 -10.82 -3.97 3.00
C HIS A 132 -9.46 -3.30 3.26
N VAL A 133 -9.15 -2.28 2.50
CA VAL A 133 -8.00 -1.39 2.74
C VAL A 133 -8.52 -0.03 3.16
N TYR A 134 -7.99 0.46 4.27
CA TYR A 134 -8.19 1.82 4.77
C TYR A 134 -6.83 2.51 4.79
N ALA A 135 -6.62 3.55 4.01
CA ALA A 135 -5.33 4.23 3.94
C ALA A 135 -5.46 5.74 4.10
N ASN A 136 -4.48 6.30 4.75
CA ASN A 136 -4.37 7.70 5.06
C ASN A 136 -3.16 8.31 4.34
N PHE A 137 -3.43 9.16 3.36
CA PHE A 137 -2.43 9.88 2.58
C PHE A 137 -2.24 11.33 3.03
N THR A 138 -2.75 11.67 4.21
CA THR A 138 -2.66 13.01 4.81
C THR A 138 -1.63 13.08 5.93
N ASN A 139 -1.40 14.28 6.46
CA ASN A 139 -0.45 14.52 7.55
C ASN A 139 -1.08 14.43 8.96
N ALA A 140 -2.35 14.02 9.06
CA ALA A 140 -3.07 13.85 10.32
C ALA A 140 -3.79 12.50 10.35
N SER A 141 -4.12 11.98 11.52
CA SER A 141 -4.89 10.74 11.64
C SER A 141 -6.28 10.88 11.06
N ILE A 142 -6.78 9.82 10.43
CA ILE A 142 -8.14 9.72 9.90
C ILE A 142 -8.86 8.55 10.56
N ASP A 143 -10.10 8.78 10.99
CA ASP A 143 -10.94 7.75 11.56
C ASP A 143 -11.80 7.09 10.47
N TYR A 144 -11.89 5.77 10.55
CA TYR A 144 -12.73 4.94 9.69
C TYR A 144 -13.66 4.08 10.55
N THR A 145 -14.76 3.67 9.95
CA THR A 145 -15.64 2.65 10.53
C THR A 145 -15.47 1.34 9.78
N ILE A 146 -15.10 0.28 10.50
CA ILE A 146 -15.14 -1.10 9.99
C ILE A 146 -16.59 -1.55 10.06
N HIS A 147 -17.10 -2.16 8.98
CA HIS A 147 -18.45 -2.68 8.93
C HIS A 147 -18.67 -3.84 9.92
N GLU A 148 -19.93 -4.14 10.22
CA GLU A 148 -20.31 -5.29 11.04
C GLU A 148 -19.75 -6.60 10.47
N GLY A 149 -19.28 -7.49 11.34
CA GLY A 149 -18.67 -8.77 10.98
C GLY A 149 -17.45 -9.10 11.83
N THR A 150 -16.81 -10.22 11.51
CA THR A 150 -15.54 -10.64 12.10
C THR A 150 -14.42 -10.27 11.13
N TRP A 151 -13.48 -9.45 11.58
CA TRP A 151 -12.40 -8.92 10.75
C TRP A 151 -11.04 -9.16 11.38
N TYR A 152 -10.09 -9.62 10.60
CA TYR A 152 -8.68 -9.82 10.98
C TYR A 152 -7.82 -8.69 10.40
N LEU A 153 -6.97 -8.09 11.22
CA LEU A 153 -5.91 -7.19 10.77
C LEU A 153 -4.81 -8.06 10.13
N TYR A 154 -4.96 -8.33 8.84
CA TYR A 154 -4.30 -9.43 8.14
C TYR A 154 -2.77 -9.39 8.22
N LEU A 155 -2.15 -8.22 8.00
CA LEU A 155 -0.68 -8.14 7.95
C LEU A 155 0.01 -8.14 9.32
N GLU A 156 -0.74 -8.13 10.41
CA GLU A 156 -0.21 -7.97 11.77
C GLU A 156 -0.52 -9.19 12.66
N ASN A 157 -1.10 -10.27 12.10
CA ASN A 157 -1.53 -11.45 12.85
C ASN A 157 -2.35 -11.10 14.11
N GLY A 158 -3.14 -10.04 14.00
CA GLY A 158 -3.92 -9.51 15.12
C GLY A 158 -5.11 -10.38 15.49
N ASN A 159 -5.59 -10.23 16.72
CA ASN A 159 -6.87 -10.80 17.12
C ASN A 159 -8.00 -10.25 16.25
N PRO A 160 -9.06 -11.04 15.99
CA PRO A 160 -10.19 -10.56 15.23
C PRO A 160 -10.88 -9.39 15.92
N VAL A 161 -11.40 -8.48 15.13
CA VAL A 161 -12.26 -7.38 15.55
C VAL A 161 -13.69 -7.77 15.24
N GLU A 162 -14.55 -7.77 16.24
CA GLU A 162 -15.97 -8.13 16.12
C GLU A 162 -16.86 -6.89 16.08
N GLY A 163 -17.89 -6.96 15.26
CA GLY A 163 -18.91 -5.92 15.14
C GLY A 163 -18.42 -4.65 14.44
N GLU A 164 -19.27 -3.63 14.44
CA GLU A 164 -18.90 -2.30 13.94
C GLU A 164 -17.90 -1.64 14.89
N LYS A 165 -16.78 -1.19 14.38
CA LYS A 165 -15.73 -0.56 15.17
C LYS A 165 -15.12 0.65 14.46
N LYS A 166 -14.89 1.70 15.24
CA LYS A 166 -14.05 2.82 14.80
C LYS A 166 -12.57 2.48 14.95
N ILE A 167 -11.82 2.78 13.92
CA ILE A 167 -10.35 2.67 13.90
C ILE A 167 -9.75 4.01 13.51
N SER A 168 -8.62 4.35 14.12
CA SER A 168 -7.82 5.51 13.70
C SER A 168 -6.62 5.04 12.90
N VAL A 169 -6.45 5.58 11.70
CA VAL A 169 -5.29 5.32 10.83
C VAL A 169 -4.37 6.53 10.87
N PRO A 170 -3.16 6.39 11.43
CA PRO A 170 -2.19 7.47 11.49
C PRO A 170 -1.81 8.01 10.11
N ALA A 171 -1.19 9.20 10.08
CA ALA A 171 -0.66 9.80 8.86
C ALA A 171 0.22 8.82 8.09
N HIS A 172 0.06 8.78 6.77
CA HIS A 172 0.84 7.99 5.81
C HIS A 172 0.70 6.46 5.95
N GLU A 173 -0.11 5.96 6.89
CA GLU A 173 -0.29 4.53 7.14
C GLU A 173 -1.55 3.96 6.47
N PHE A 174 -1.66 2.64 6.52
CA PHE A 174 -2.85 1.91 6.10
C PHE A 174 -3.18 0.80 7.10
N ARG A 175 -4.41 0.29 6.99
CA ARG A 175 -4.86 -0.96 7.63
C ARG A 175 -5.52 -1.83 6.58
N LEU A 176 -5.21 -3.12 6.60
CA LEU A 176 -5.80 -4.11 5.71
C LEU A 176 -6.52 -5.15 6.56
N TYR A 177 -7.82 -5.24 6.36
CA TYR A 177 -8.69 -6.19 7.05
C TYR A 177 -9.24 -7.23 6.09
N THR A 178 -9.35 -8.46 6.57
CA THR A 178 -9.99 -9.57 5.87
C THR A 178 -11.00 -10.25 6.80
N ASN A 179 -12.01 -10.92 6.25
CA ASN A 179 -12.93 -11.74 7.01
C ASN A 179 -12.43 -13.20 7.18
N PHE A 180 -11.15 -13.42 6.97
CA PHE A 180 -10.44 -14.70 7.17
C PHE A 180 -9.06 -14.39 7.77
N ALA A 181 -8.52 -15.34 8.53
CA ALA A 181 -7.18 -15.23 9.12
C ALA A 181 -6.07 -15.43 8.08
N GLU A 182 -4.87 -14.94 8.39
CA GLU A 182 -3.63 -15.13 7.59
C GLU A 182 -3.20 -16.60 7.58
#